data_84e48162784b07f18202dd355ff34047
#
_entry.id   84e48162784b07f18202dd355ff34047
#
_cell.length_a   1.000
_cell.length_b   1.000
_cell.length_c   1.000
_cell.angle_alpha   90.00
_cell.angle_beta   90.00
_cell.angle_gamma   90.00
#
_symmetry.space_group_name_H-M   'P 1'
#
loop_
_entity.id
_entity.type
_entity.pdbx_description
1 polymer ?
#
loop_
_entity_poly.entity_id
_entity_poly.type
_entity_poly.pdbx_seq_one_letter_code
_entity_poly.pdbx_strand_id
1 'polypeptide(L)'
;MDTAETFINIQENHPTIRFAAKELSRYLNLAGIKTKILLERSKAQKNKNQISLCIDRPSETDHILIKPDKNGYIISGSNPRSVLFASYRFLYEMGFRWIRPGKRGEIIPSIKRIKKDISIDEIPSYKYRTLCIEGAVSCQHVIDIIDWAAKNYMNGYFIQFHLGTSFFKRWYQHSDNPYMKPEKLGKEDVEKIVARIIKEIEKRGIRFERMGHGWTCRALGIEGEGWDTENEGLKKISQEKQKYLAMLNGKREFFRNVPLNTNLCYSNPEVRSAITDAIVDYAEKHPEVDALHFWLADGSNNNCECENCIKTRVSDFYVMMLNELDKKLTLRNIPTKIIFLIYVDLLWPPEREKIENQDRFIIMFAPITRSY
;
A
#
# COMPACT_ATOMS: atom_id res chain seq x y z
N MET A 1 25.92 32.95 21.00
CA MET A 1 26.82 31.99 20.34
C MET A 1 26.25 31.67 18.98
N ASP A 2 26.89 32.11 17.92
CA ASP A 2 26.45 31.81 16.55
C ASP A 2 26.55 30.31 16.32
N THR A 3 25.39 29.65 16.25
CA THR A 3 25.33 28.24 15.90
C THR A 3 25.65 28.15 14.40
N ALA A 4 26.82 27.55 14.08
CA ALA A 4 27.24 27.39 12.69
C ALA A 4 26.13 26.71 11.88
N GLU A 5 25.79 27.29 10.74
CA GLU A 5 24.76 26.79 9.82
C GLU A 5 25.14 25.40 9.27
N THR A 6 24.17 24.48 9.23
CA THR A 6 24.33 23.13 8.64
C THR A 6 23.84 23.15 7.21
N PHE A 7 24.66 22.68 6.27
CA PHE A 7 24.34 22.61 4.86
C PHE A 7 23.85 21.21 4.47
N ILE A 8 22.67 21.12 3.85
CA ILE A 8 22.09 19.88 3.36
C ILE A 8 22.27 19.87 1.84
N ASN A 9 23.15 19.00 1.34
CA ASN A 9 23.45 18.87 -0.08
C ASN A 9 22.69 17.71 -0.69
N ILE A 10 22.00 17.97 -1.81
CA ILE A 10 21.30 16.98 -2.61
C ILE A 10 22.23 16.60 -3.78
N GLN A 11 22.63 15.32 -3.87
CA GLN A 11 23.50 14.87 -4.97
C GLN A 11 22.70 14.41 -6.22
N GLU A 12 21.50 13.86 -6.03
CA GLU A 12 20.59 13.45 -7.12
C GLU A 12 19.31 14.27 -7.10
N ASN A 13 18.96 14.84 -8.26
CA ASN A 13 17.78 15.69 -8.41
C ASN A 13 16.48 14.87 -8.56
N HIS A 14 16.10 14.14 -7.50
CA HIS A 14 14.87 13.35 -7.44
C HIS A 14 13.83 14.00 -6.50
N PRO A 15 12.51 14.03 -6.86
CA PRO A 15 11.47 14.66 -6.01
C PRO A 15 11.47 14.17 -4.57
N THR A 16 11.59 12.86 -4.34
CA THR A 16 11.61 12.26 -3.00
C THR A 16 12.86 12.65 -2.21
N ILE A 17 14.03 12.76 -2.86
CA ILE A 17 15.27 13.19 -2.18
C ILE A 17 15.19 14.67 -1.82
N ARG A 18 14.60 15.49 -2.70
CA ARG A 18 14.30 16.90 -2.35
C ARG A 18 13.33 17.01 -1.17
N PHE A 19 12.34 16.11 -1.10
CA PHE A 19 11.45 16.02 0.04
C PHE A 19 12.19 15.59 1.31
N ALA A 20 13.07 14.60 1.23
CA ALA A 20 13.92 14.18 2.34
C ALA A 20 14.78 15.34 2.90
N ALA A 21 15.39 16.14 2.02
CA ALA A 21 16.16 17.32 2.43
C ALA A 21 15.27 18.37 3.14
N LYS A 22 14.05 18.60 2.63
CA LYS A 22 13.08 19.53 3.26
C LYS A 22 12.65 19.04 4.64
N GLU A 23 12.36 17.75 4.80
CA GLU A 23 11.99 17.16 6.08
C GLU A 23 13.14 17.23 7.08
N LEU A 24 14.36 16.85 6.65
CA LEU A 24 15.54 16.93 7.48
C LEU A 24 15.79 18.38 7.95
N SER A 25 15.74 19.34 7.03
CA SER A 25 15.86 20.76 7.33
C SER A 25 14.79 21.24 8.31
N ARG A 26 13.50 20.87 8.05
CA ARG A 26 12.37 21.25 8.90
C ARG A 26 12.56 20.78 10.34
N TYR A 27 12.88 19.52 10.53
CA TYR A 27 13.04 18.96 11.88
C TYR A 27 14.27 19.50 12.60
N LEU A 28 15.41 19.62 11.93
CA LEU A 28 16.62 20.21 12.51
C LEU A 28 16.38 21.66 12.95
N ASN A 29 15.70 22.48 12.12
CA ASN A 29 15.36 23.85 12.50
C ASN A 29 14.42 23.91 13.71
N LEU A 30 13.40 23.05 13.77
CA LEU A 30 12.50 22.93 14.93
C LEU A 30 13.26 22.55 16.21
N ALA A 31 14.35 21.80 16.09
CA ALA A 31 15.18 21.39 17.23
C ALA A 31 16.26 22.42 17.60
N GLY A 32 16.40 23.53 16.86
CA GLY A 32 17.33 24.62 17.15
C GLY A 32 18.62 24.63 16.28
N ILE A 33 18.72 23.74 15.28
CA ILE A 33 19.86 23.72 14.33
C ILE A 33 19.49 24.48 13.06
N LYS A 34 20.15 25.60 12.78
CA LYS A 34 19.97 26.35 11.53
C LYS A 34 20.47 25.53 10.33
N THR A 35 19.66 25.44 9.27
CA THR A 35 19.99 24.65 8.08
C THR A 35 19.77 25.44 6.79
N LYS A 36 20.54 25.09 5.74
CA LYS A 36 20.39 25.60 4.38
C LYS A 36 20.49 24.44 3.39
N ILE A 37 19.49 24.31 2.50
CA ILE A 37 19.47 23.30 1.46
C ILE A 37 20.22 23.83 0.24
N LEU A 38 21.17 23.05 -0.29
CA LEU A 38 21.90 23.33 -1.51
C LEU A 38 21.50 22.32 -2.58
N LEU A 39 21.05 22.83 -3.73
CA LEU A 39 20.76 22.05 -4.93
C LEU A 39 22.03 22.07 -5.79
N GLU A 40 22.50 20.90 -6.17
CA GLU A 40 23.72 20.63 -6.96
C GLU A 40 25.06 20.83 -6.25
N ARG A 41 26.07 20.10 -6.77
CA ARG A 41 27.51 20.28 -6.49
C ARG A 41 27.99 21.66 -6.95
N SER A 42 27.34 22.74 -6.52
CA SER A 42 27.94 24.04 -6.70
C SER A 42 29.24 24.04 -5.90
N LYS A 43 30.38 24.07 -6.62
CA LYS A 43 31.75 24.18 -6.19
C LYS A 43 31.94 23.87 -4.71
N ALA A 44 32.47 22.70 -4.41
CA ALA A 44 32.70 22.21 -3.06
C ALA A 44 33.23 23.33 -2.15
N GLN A 45 32.33 24.12 -1.59
CA GLN A 45 32.70 24.93 -0.45
C GLN A 45 33.06 23.89 0.61
N LYS A 46 34.26 23.94 1.15
CA LYS A 46 34.74 23.17 2.29
C LYS A 46 33.95 23.60 3.55
N ASN A 47 32.63 23.48 3.51
CA ASN A 47 31.77 23.87 4.63
C ASN A 47 31.91 22.80 5.71
N LYS A 48 32.33 23.23 6.88
CA LYS A 48 32.14 22.43 8.10
C LYS A 48 30.65 22.33 8.37
N ASN A 49 30.18 21.20 8.85
CA ASN A 49 28.77 20.86 9.12
C ASN A 49 27.91 20.64 7.86
N GLN A 50 28.27 19.63 7.10
CA GLN A 50 27.56 19.25 5.88
C GLN A 50 26.83 17.91 6.06
N ILE A 51 25.63 17.81 5.53
CA ILE A 51 24.90 16.55 5.37
C ILE A 51 24.66 16.34 3.88
N SER A 52 25.20 15.26 3.33
CA SER A 52 25.04 14.90 1.92
C SER A 52 24.00 13.80 1.77
N LEU A 53 22.97 14.03 0.93
CA LEU A 53 21.94 13.05 0.59
C LEU A 53 22.24 12.46 -0.78
N CYS A 54 22.37 11.13 -0.87
CA CYS A 54 22.74 10.45 -2.12
C CYS A 54 22.17 9.03 -2.21
N ILE A 55 22.12 8.49 -3.42
CA ILE A 55 21.88 7.06 -3.64
C ILE A 55 23.22 6.32 -3.58
N ASP A 56 23.25 5.21 -2.85
CA ASP A 56 24.39 4.29 -2.76
C ASP A 56 23.87 2.85 -2.96
N ARG A 57 24.60 2.04 -3.73
CA ARG A 57 24.25 0.64 -4.05
C ARG A 57 22.80 0.50 -4.55
N PRO A 58 22.48 1.02 -5.75
CA PRO A 58 21.10 1.05 -6.26
C PRO A 58 20.40 -0.31 -6.23
N SER A 59 19.20 -0.37 -5.61
CA SER A 59 18.39 -1.57 -5.47
C SER A 59 16.92 -1.21 -5.21
N GLU A 60 16.00 -2.09 -5.60
CA GLU A 60 14.59 -1.99 -5.21
C GLU A 60 14.35 -2.28 -3.72
N THR A 61 15.20 -3.13 -3.12
CA THR A 61 15.17 -3.41 -1.68
C THR A 61 15.74 -2.21 -0.93
N ASP A 62 15.02 -1.78 0.09
CA ASP A 62 15.46 -0.66 0.91
C ASP A 62 16.74 -1.02 1.67
N HIS A 63 17.74 -0.16 1.55
CA HIS A 63 18.96 -0.20 2.34
C HIS A 63 19.28 1.22 2.78
N ILE A 64 19.50 1.45 4.05
CA ILE A 64 19.88 2.75 4.60
C ILE A 64 21.31 2.71 5.12
N LEU A 65 22.07 3.75 4.77
CA LEU A 65 23.46 3.91 5.20
C LEU A 65 23.67 5.34 5.70
N ILE A 66 24.11 5.48 6.94
CA ILE A 66 24.49 6.75 7.55
C ILE A 66 25.91 6.60 8.08
N LYS A 67 26.81 7.48 7.65
CA LYS A 67 28.18 7.45 8.12
C LYS A 67 28.73 8.85 8.35
N PRO A 68 29.58 9.04 9.38
CA PRO A 68 30.34 10.26 9.54
C PRO A 68 31.23 10.52 8.32
N ASP A 69 31.39 11.77 7.95
CA ASP A 69 32.33 12.25 6.97
C ASP A 69 33.19 13.39 7.58
N LYS A 70 34.35 13.66 7.00
CA LYS A 70 35.26 14.74 7.47
C LYS A 70 34.57 16.10 7.63
N ASN A 71 33.51 16.36 6.89
CA ASN A 71 32.76 17.62 6.92
C ASN A 71 31.38 17.48 7.63
N GLY A 72 31.02 16.31 8.11
CA GLY A 72 29.73 16.05 8.76
C GLY A 72 29.19 14.64 8.51
N TYR A 73 28.17 14.46 7.64
CA TYR A 73 27.53 13.17 7.39
C TYR A 73 27.24 12.91 5.92
N ILE A 74 27.32 11.63 5.55
CA ILE A 74 26.69 11.08 4.35
C ILE A 74 25.48 10.27 4.82
N ILE A 75 24.32 10.63 4.32
CA ILE A 75 23.05 9.92 4.50
C ILE A 75 22.63 9.39 3.13
N SER A 76 22.65 8.08 2.97
CA SER A 76 22.38 7.45 1.68
C SER A 76 21.39 6.30 1.79
N GLY A 77 20.85 5.93 0.64
CA GLY A 77 19.95 4.79 0.51
C GLY A 77 20.05 4.14 -0.87
N SER A 78 19.57 2.92 -1.00
CA SER A 78 19.60 2.16 -2.25
C SER A 78 18.63 2.68 -3.32
N ASN A 79 17.67 3.52 -2.93
CA ASN A 79 16.68 4.16 -3.81
C ASN A 79 16.20 5.47 -3.16
N PRO A 80 15.46 6.32 -3.87
CA PRO A 80 15.04 7.63 -3.34
C PRO A 80 14.24 7.55 -2.04
N ARG A 81 13.40 6.52 -1.88
CA ARG A 81 12.64 6.26 -0.65
C ARG A 81 13.57 5.92 0.52
N SER A 82 14.58 5.09 0.27
CA SER A 82 15.56 4.71 1.29
C SER A 82 16.38 5.91 1.79
N VAL A 83 16.66 6.91 0.93
CA VAL A 83 17.29 8.18 1.36
C VAL A 83 16.37 8.94 2.30
N LEU A 84 15.07 8.97 2.05
CA LEU A 84 14.09 9.56 2.97
C LEU A 84 14.07 8.80 4.31
N PHE A 85 14.05 7.48 4.27
CA PHE A 85 14.10 6.63 5.47
C PHE A 85 15.39 6.84 6.26
N ALA A 86 16.53 6.91 5.59
CA ALA A 86 17.82 7.22 6.22
C ALA A 86 17.82 8.60 6.89
N SER A 87 17.15 9.59 6.27
CA SER A 87 16.99 10.93 6.86
C SER A 87 16.15 10.88 8.15
N TYR A 88 15.05 10.11 8.17
CA TYR A 88 14.27 9.91 9.39
C TYR A 88 15.03 9.07 10.44
N ARG A 89 15.82 8.08 10.01
CA ARG A 89 16.67 7.31 10.92
C ARG A 89 17.74 8.19 11.56
N PHE A 90 18.36 9.09 10.82
CA PHE A 90 19.28 10.07 11.37
C PHE A 90 18.62 10.95 12.43
N LEU A 91 17.42 11.47 12.16
CA LEU A 91 16.65 12.24 13.12
C LEU A 91 16.28 11.41 14.37
N TYR A 92 15.94 10.13 14.18
CA TYR A 92 15.65 9.23 15.29
C TYR A 92 16.87 9.10 16.25
N GLU A 93 18.07 8.97 15.72
CA GLU A 93 19.32 8.94 16.51
C GLU A 93 19.60 10.28 17.22
N MET A 94 19.09 11.37 16.66
CA MET A 94 19.13 12.69 17.28
C MET A 94 18.09 12.91 18.38
N GLY A 95 17.19 11.93 18.60
CA GLY A 95 16.18 11.95 19.67
C GLY A 95 14.76 12.29 19.22
N PHE A 96 14.51 12.48 17.93
CA PHE A 96 13.14 12.65 17.42
C PHE A 96 12.36 11.35 17.52
N ARG A 97 11.05 11.45 17.76
CA ARG A 97 10.14 10.28 17.77
C ARG A 97 8.81 10.64 17.13
N TRP A 98 8.21 9.66 16.47
CA TRP A 98 6.90 9.74 15.84
C TRP A 98 6.04 8.59 16.35
N ILE A 99 5.43 8.77 17.52
CA ILE A 99 4.75 7.69 18.26
C ILE A 99 3.36 7.36 17.72
N ARG A 100 2.74 8.29 16.98
CA ARG A 100 1.44 8.11 16.33
C ARG A 100 1.29 9.08 15.16
N PRO A 101 0.33 8.85 14.24
CA PRO A 101 0.04 9.77 13.14
C PRO A 101 -0.31 11.20 13.60
N GLY A 102 0.08 12.17 12.79
CA GLY A 102 -0.18 13.60 12.99
C GLY A 102 0.77 14.28 13.96
N LYS A 103 0.74 15.61 13.92
CA LYS A 103 1.68 16.49 14.67
C LYS A 103 1.70 16.24 16.18
N ARG A 104 0.56 15.84 16.76
CA ARG A 104 0.47 15.54 18.21
C ARG A 104 1.25 14.26 18.61
N GLY A 105 1.69 13.47 17.65
CA GLY A 105 2.54 12.29 17.86
C GLY A 105 4.02 12.58 17.70
N GLU A 106 4.42 13.81 17.39
CA GLU A 106 5.82 14.19 17.17
C GLU A 106 6.49 14.63 18.49
N ILE A 107 7.61 14.01 18.80
CA ILE A 107 8.50 14.43 19.89
C ILE A 107 9.73 15.06 19.24
N ILE A 108 9.91 16.35 19.49
CA ILE A 108 10.99 17.16 18.92
C ILE A 108 11.94 17.53 20.07
N PRO A 109 13.18 17.01 20.05
CA PRO A 109 14.16 17.35 21.08
C PRO A 109 14.69 18.79 20.89
N SER A 110 15.13 19.42 21.95
CA SER A 110 15.98 20.61 21.86
C SER A 110 17.42 20.18 21.76
N ILE A 111 18.10 20.53 20.67
CA ILE A 111 19.49 20.11 20.44
C ILE A 111 20.40 21.31 20.15
N LYS A 112 21.58 21.33 20.71
CA LYS A 112 22.56 22.40 20.51
C LYS A 112 23.53 22.13 19.37
N ARG A 113 23.73 20.85 19.03
CA ARG A 113 24.62 20.39 17.98
C ARG A 113 24.22 19.01 17.47
N ILE A 114 24.57 18.70 16.25
CA ILE A 114 24.43 17.36 15.68
C ILE A 114 25.33 16.38 16.45
N LYS A 115 24.80 15.22 16.83
CA LYS A 115 25.60 14.16 17.46
C LYS A 115 26.74 13.77 16.53
N LYS A 116 27.87 13.42 17.10
CA LYS A 116 28.98 12.78 16.39
C LYS A 116 28.82 11.27 16.49
N ASP A 117 29.39 10.55 15.53
CA ASP A 117 29.50 9.07 15.57
C ASP A 117 28.18 8.30 15.34
N ILE A 118 27.20 8.88 14.62
CA ILE A 118 26.05 8.12 14.11
C ILE A 118 26.52 7.30 12.91
N SER A 119 26.50 5.97 13.08
CA SER A 119 26.87 5.02 12.03
C SER A 119 25.79 3.95 11.94
N ILE A 120 25.12 3.85 10.79
CA ILE A 120 24.01 2.95 10.51
C ILE A 120 24.25 2.30 9.16
N ASP A 121 24.10 0.99 9.10
CA ASP A 121 24.09 0.19 7.87
C ASP A 121 23.02 -0.89 8.05
N GLU A 122 21.82 -0.66 7.52
CA GLU A 122 20.65 -1.51 7.80
C GLU A 122 19.86 -1.83 6.54
N ILE A 123 19.53 -3.12 6.41
CA ILE A 123 18.58 -3.66 5.42
C ILE A 123 17.40 -4.26 6.19
N PRO A 124 16.15 -3.93 5.84
CA PRO A 124 15.00 -4.49 6.52
C PRO A 124 14.85 -5.99 6.24
N SER A 125 14.39 -6.75 7.22
CA SER A 125 14.12 -8.19 7.09
C SER A 125 13.02 -8.50 6.06
N TYR A 126 12.09 -7.56 5.82
CA TYR A 126 11.02 -7.70 4.85
C TYR A 126 11.12 -6.63 3.77
N LYS A 127 11.12 -7.08 2.49
CA LYS A 127 11.11 -6.17 1.34
C LYS A 127 9.85 -5.31 1.30
N TYR A 128 8.70 -5.87 1.67
CA TYR A 128 7.39 -5.24 1.62
C TYR A 128 6.85 -5.00 3.04
N ARG A 129 6.55 -3.75 3.34
CA ARG A 129 6.07 -3.28 4.65
C ARG A 129 4.95 -2.27 4.42
N THR A 130 3.80 -2.80 4.00
CA THR A 130 2.62 -2.01 3.64
C THR A 130 1.68 -1.86 4.81
N LEU A 131 1.11 -0.68 4.99
CA LEU A 131 -0.06 -0.47 5.85
C LEU A 131 -1.31 -0.91 5.09
N CYS A 132 -1.98 -1.93 5.63
CA CYS A 132 -3.25 -2.43 5.15
C CYS A 132 -4.33 -2.05 6.18
N ILE A 133 -5.08 -0.97 5.91
CA ILE A 133 -6.12 -0.45 6.79
C ILE A 133 -7.43 -0.42 6.01
N GLU A 134 -8.49 -0.96 6.61
CA GLU A 134 -9.83 -0.90 6.07
C GLU A 134 -10.56 0.35 6.55
N GLY A 135 -10.60 1.36 5.71
CA GLY A 135 -11.26 2.63 5.98
C GLY A 135 -10.36 3.69 6.58
N ALA A 136 -10.89 4.89 6.74
CA ALA A 136 -10.18 6.05 7.28
C ALA A 136 -11.13 7.06 7.91
N VAL A 137 -10.65 7.77 8.94
CA VAL A 137 -11.43 8.79 9.65
C VAL A 137 -11.66 10.05 8.78
N SER A 138 -10.68 10.39 7.95
CA SER A 138 -10.74 11.54 7.02
C SER A 138 -9.57 11.48 6.04
N CYS A 139 -9.64 12.27 4.98
CA CYS A 139 -8.51 12.46 4.06
C CYS A 139 -7.24 12.94 4.80
N GLN A 140 -7.37 13.87 5.75
CA GLN A 140 -6.23 14.36 6.51
C GLN A 140 -5.63 13.27 7.39
N HIS A 141 -6.46 12.41 7.99
CA HIS A 141 -5.97 11.27 8.78
C HIS A 141 -5.18 10.28 7.92
N VAL A 142 -5.63 10.00 6.70
CA VAL A 142 -4.87 9.15 5.76
C VAL A 142 -3.51 9.78 5.44
N ILE A 143 -3.47 11.09 5.18
CA ILE A 143 -2.20 11.81 4.93
C ILE A 143 -1.27 11.74 6.14
N ASP A 144 -1.81 11.92 7.33
CA ASP A 144 -1.03 11.81 8.57
C ASP A 144 -0.51 10.38 8.79
N ILE A 145 -1.29 9.36 8.44
CA ILE A 145 -0.87 7.96 8.47
C ILE A 145 0.26 7.69 7.48
N ILE A 146 0.14 8.17 6.24
CA ILE A 146 1.18 8.01 5.20
C ILE A 146 2.48 8.69 5.63
N ASP A 147 2.38 9.86 6.22
CA ASP A 147 3.53 10.60 6.76
C ASP A 147 4.21 9.83 7.91
N TRP A 148 3.41 9.35 8.86
CA TRP A 148 3.88 8.53 9.97
C TRP A 148 4.47 7.20 9.51
N ALA A 149 3.86 6.56 8.50
CA ALA A 149 4.31 5.32 7.91
C ALA A 149 5.74 5.44 7.37
N ALA A 150 6.01 6.46 6.55
CA ALA A 150 7.34 6.72 6.00
C ALA A 150 8.39 6.98 7.11
N LYS A 151 8.01 7.67 8.19
CA LYS A 151 8.86 7.94 9.36
C LYS A 151 9.17 6.67 10.17
N ASN A 152 8.34 5.64 10.03
CA ASN A 152 8.51 4.32 10.65
C ASN A 152 8.89 3.23 9.62
N TYR A 153 9.45 3.64 8.48
CA TYR A 153 10.03 2.77 7.45
C TYR A 153 9.05 1.85 6.73
N MET A 154 7.75 2.11 6.80
CA MET A 154 6.74 1.45 5.99
C MET A 154 6.84 1.95 4.55
N ASN A 155 6.82 1.03 3.58
CA ASN A 155 7.10 1.34 2.19
C ASN A 155 5.94 1.10 1.22
N GLY A 156 4.73 0.93 1.73
CA GLY A 156 3.52 0.79 0.96
C GLY A 156 2.29 1.30 1.71
N TYR A 157 1.28 1.70 0.96
CA TYR A 157 -0.03 2.09 1.47
C TYR A 157 -1.14 1.51 0.61
N PHE A 158 -2.12 0.87 1.23
CA PHE A 158 -3.23 0.18 0.59
C PHE A 158 -4.54 0.93 0.76
N ILE A 159 -5.27 1.11 -0.34
CA ILE A 159 -6.67 1.56 -0.34
C ILE A 159 -7.54 0.45 -0.90
N GLN A 160 -8.45 -0.06 -0.07
CA GLN A 160 -9.37 -1.11 -0.46
C GLN A 160 -10.47 -0.61 -1.41
N PHE A 161 -11.02 -1.54 -2.21
CA PHE A 161 -12.09 -1.38 -3.18
C PHE A 161 -11.73 -0.57 -4.45
N HIS A 162 -12.59 -0.72 -5.45
CA HIS A 162 -12.39 -0.10 -6.77
C HIS A 162 -12.48 1.43 -6.74
N LEU A 163 -13.53 1.97 -6.14
CA LEU A 163 -13.73 3.41 -6.02
C LEU A 163 -13.15 3.99 -4.73
N GLY A 164 -12.98 3.16 -3.70
CA GLY A 164 -12.62 3.60 -2.35
C GLY A 164 -13.74 4.34 -1.63
N THR A 165 -14.96 4.36 -2.20
CA THR A 165 -16.11 5.03 -1.57
C THR A 165 -16.39 4.43 -0.20
N SER A 166 -16.44 3.11 -0.11
CA SER A 166 -16.66 2.42 1.17
C SER A 166 -15.48 2.55 2.12
N PHE A 167 -14.25 2.75 1.58
CA PHE A 167 -13.07 3.02 2.40
C PHE A 167 -13.22 4.30 3.23
N PHE A 168 -13.86 5.33 2.68
CA PHE A 168 -14.06 6.61 3.36
C PHE A 168 -15.47 6.78 3.94
N LYS A 169 -16.51 6.20 3.33
CA LYS A 169 -17.92 6.43 3.64
C LYS A 169 -18.26 6.29 5.12
N ARG A 170 -17.83 5.20 5.76
CA ARG A 170 -18.10 4.92 7.18
C ARG A 170 -17.76 6.10 8.10
N TRP A 171 -16.64 6.76 7.85
CA TRP A 171 -16.15 7.85 8.68
C TRP A 171 -16.83 9.18 8.40
N TYR A 172 -17.12 9.46 7.12
CA TYR A 172 -17.84 10.66 6.72
C TYR A 172 -19.33 10.62 7.05
N GLN A 173 -19.89 9.43 7.27
CA GLN A 173 -21.25 9.26 7.77
C GLN A 173 -21.38 9.56 9.27
N HIS A 174 -20.30 9.52 10.03
CA HIS A 174 -20.28 9.74 11.48
C HIS A 174 -21.31 8.92 12.25
N SER A 175 -21.62 7.70 11.81
CA SER A 175 -22.72 6.85 12.33
C SER A 175 -22.69 6.67 13.85
N ASP A 176 -21.48 6.61 14.43
CA ASP A 176 -21.27 6.39 15.87
C ASP A 176 -21.00 7.70 16.64
N ASN A 177 -21.17 8.87 15.98
CA ASN A 177 -20.95 10.17 16.61
C ASN A 177 -22.22 11.01 16.63
N PRO A 178 -22.95 11.07 17.77
CA PRO A 178 -24.22 11.80 17.87
C PRO A 178 -24.08 13.31 17.75
N TYR A 179 -22.86 13.85 17.82
CA TYR A 179 -22.59 15.30 17.75
C TYR A 179 -22.23 15.77 16.35
N MET A 180 -22.06 14.85 15.39
CA MET A 180 -21.74 15.21 14.00
C MET A 180 -22.82 14.74 13.04
N LYS A 181 -23.16 15.62 12.10
CA LYS A 181 -24.10 15.26 11.02
C LYS A 181 -23.35 14.49 9.92
N PRO A 182 -24.02 13.53 9.27
CA PRO A 182 -23.44 12.84 8.10
C PRO A 182 -23.01 13.82 7.02
N GLU A 183 -21.81 13.66 6.52
CA GLU A 183 -21.30 14.35 5.35
C GLU A 183 -21.61 13.54 4.10
N LYS A 184 -22.13 14.19 3.04
CA LYS A 184 -22.34 13.55 1.75
C LYS A 184 -21.00 13.43 1.04
N LEU A 185 -20.56 12.21 0.82
CA LEU A 185 -19.35 11.91 0.06
C LEU A 185 -19.76 11.27 -1.28
N GLY A 186 -19.66 12.06 -2.36
CA GLY A 186 -19.93 11.60 -3.71
C GLY A 186 -18.71 10.93 -4.36
N LYS A 187 -18.92 10.29 -5.51
CA LYS A 187 -17.84 9.65 -6.29
C LYS A 187 -16.72 10.63 -6.63
N GLU A 188 -17.06 11.81 -7.13
CA GLU A 188 -16.08 12.86 -7.47
C GLU A 188 -15.26 13.34 -6.28
N ASP A 189 -15.87 13.39 -5.08
CA ASP A 189 -15.16 13.79 -3.86
C ASP A 189 -14.15 12.74 -3.46
N VAL A 190 -14.51 11.45 -3.59
CA VAL A 190 -13.59 10.32 -3.36
C VAL A 190 -12.43 10.34 -4.36
N GLU A 191 -12.70 10.59 -5.64
CA GLU A 191 -11.66 10.70 -6.67
C GLU A 191 -10.67 11.83 -6.35
N LYS A 192 -11.14 13.00 -5.90
CA LYS A 192 -10.29 14.11 -5.44
C LYS A 192 -9.45 13.74 -4.21
N ILE A 193 -10.07 13.04 -3.25
CA ILE A 193 -9.39 12.54 -2.05
C ILE A 193 -8.28 11.57 -2.45
N VAL A 194 -8.59 10.57 -3.28
CA VAL A 194 -7.62 9.57 -3.74
C VAL A 194 -6.47 10.24 -4.51
N ALA A 195 -6.77 11.17 -5.41
CA ALA A 195 -5.74 11.91 -6.15
C ALA A 195 -4.80 12.70 -5.21
N ARG A 196 -5.33 13.28 -4.12
CA ARG A 196 -4.51 13.95 -3.11
C ARG A 196 -3.63 12.96 -2.33
N ILE A 197 -4.17 11.79 -2.00
CA ILE A 197 -3.44 10.72 -1.31
C ILE A 197 -2.30 10.20 -2.20
N ILE A 198 -2.55 9.96 -3.48
CA ILE A 198 -1.54 9.51 -4.45
C ILE A 198 -0.35 10.48 -4.47
N LYS A 199 -0.58 11.79 -4.51
CA LYS A 199 0.48 12.80 -4.46
C LYS A 199 1.35 12.72 -3.20
N GLU A 200 0.75 12.39 -2.04
CA GLU A 200 1.50 12.21 -0.79
C GLU A 200 2.29 10.90 -0.76
N ILE A 201 1.80 9.86 -1.43
CA ILE A 201 2.48 8.58 -1.62
C ILE A 201 3.69 8.77 -2.54
N GLU A 202 3.49 9.34 -3.74
CA GLU A 202 4.53 9.61 -4.74
C GLU A 202 5.65 10.50 -4.18
N LYS A 203 5.29 11.55 -3.46
CA LYS A 203 6.22 12.47 -2.81
C LYS A 203 7.22 11.75 -1.88
N ARG A 204 6.79 10.65 -1.25
CA ARG A 204 7.61 9.82 -0.37
C ARG A 204 8.23 8.61 -1.06
N GLY A 205 7.89 8.37 -2.31
CA GLY A 205 8.37 7.21 -3.08
C GLY A 205 7.92 5.86 -2.50
N ILE A 206 6.86 5.83 -1.69
CA ILE A 206 6.26 4.58 -1.20
C ILE A 206 5.30 4.01 -2.23
N ARG A 207 5.06 2.71 -2.17
CA ARG A 207 4.19 2.02 -3.13
C ARG A 207 2.72 2.32 -2.86
N PHE A 208 1.96 2.47 -3.95
CA PHE A 208 0.53 2.57 -3.91
C PHE A 208 -0.10 1.21 -4.25
N GLU A 209 -0.94 0.69 -3.36
CA GLU A 209 -1.59 -0.60 -3.50
C GLU A 209 -3.11 -0.44 -3.44
N ARG A 210 -3.85 -1.22 -4.24
CA ARG A 210 -5.29 -1.08 -4.36
C ARG A 210 -6.05 -2.38 -4.48
N MET A 211 -7.34 -2.28 -4.29
CA MET A 211 -8.46 -3.18 -4.49
C MET A 211 -8.68 -4.16 -3.34
N GLY A 212 -8.13 -5.35 -3.29
CA GLY A 212 -8.47 -6.38 -2.31
C GLY A 212 -9.74 -7.14 -2.67
N HIS A 213 -10.82 -6.98 -1.93
CA HIS A 213 -12.11 -7.57 -2.27
C HIS A 213 -12.82 -6.84 -3.43
N GLY A 214 -13.78 -7.53 -4.04
CA GLY A 214 -14.65 -6.97 -5.08
C GLY A 214 -14.42 -7.53 -6.48
N TRP A 215 -13.34 -8.27 -6.75
CA TRP A 215 -13.08 -8.85 -8.07
C TRP A 215 -14.14 -9.84 -8.50
N THR A 216 -14.69 -10.64 -7.57
CA THR A 216 -15.80 -11.54 -7.82
C THR A 216 -17.08 -10.77 -8.22
N CYS A 217 -17.32 -9.63 -7.59
CA CYS A 217 -18.43 -8.75 -7.92
C CYS A 217 -18.27 -8.14 -9.32
N ARG A 218 -17.07 -7.68 -9.66
CA ARG A 218 -16.78 -7.09 -10.99
C ARG A 218 -16.99 -8.10 -12.13
N ALA A 219 -16.61 -9.36 -11.94
CA ALA A 219 -16.89 -10.42 -12.90
C ALA A 219 -18.40 -10.59 -13.16
N LEU A 220 -19.22 -10.30 -12.16
CA LEU A 220 -20.68 -10.30 -12.28
C LEU A 220 -21.25 -9.00 -12.86
N GLY A 221 -20.43 -7.95 -13.03
CA GLY A 221 -20.84 -6.63 -13.50
C GLY A 221 -21.49 -5.77 -12.42
N ILE A 222 -21.21 -6.04 -11.15
CA ILE A 222 -21.69 -5.24 -10.01
C ILE A 222 -20.51 -4.59 -9.29
N GLU A 223 -20.76 -3.44 -8.67
CA GLU A 223 -19.80 -2.77 -7.80
C GLU A 223 -19.79 -3.46 -6.43
N GLY A 224 -18.66 -4.03 -6.03
CA GLY A 224 -18.47 -4.68 -4.72
C GLY A 224 -17.71 -3.75 -3.79
N GLU A 225 -18.39 -2.79 -3.19
CA GLU A 225 -17.76 -1.69 -2.42
C GLU A 225 -18.07 -1.76 -0.91
N GLY A 226 -18.56 -2.87 -0.39
CA GLY A 226 -18.87 -3.03 1.03
C GLY A 226 -19.64 -4.31 1.32
N TRP A 227 -19.90 -4.55 2.59
CA TRP A 227 -20.63 -5.73 3.09
C TRP A 227 -22.12 -5.46 3.34
N ASP A 228 -22.65 -4.32 2.90
CA ASP A 228 -24.03 -3.95 3.10
C ASP A 228 -24.98 -4.87 2.32
N THR A 229 -26.00 -5.39 2.99
CA THR A 229 -27.04 -6.26 2.41
C THR A 229 -28.13 -5.47 1.68
N GLU A 230 -28.22 -4.16 1.94
CA GLU A 230 -29.27 -3.28 1.42
C GLU A 230 -28.94 -2.65 0.05
N ASN A 231 -27.80 -3.00 -0.54
CA ASN A 231 -27.39 -2.44 -1.81
C ASN A 231 -28.35 -2.83 -2.94
N GLU A 232 -29.10 -1.87 -3.48
CA GLU A 232 -30.04 -2.10 -4.60
C GLU A 232 -29.37 -2.68 -5.85
N GLY A 233 -28.04 -2.58 -5.97
CA GLY A 233 -27.22 -3.23 -6.99
C GLY A 233 -27.30 -4.76 -6.97
N LEU A 234 -27.67 -5.36 -5.83
CA LEU A 234 -27.83 -6.80 -5.65
C LEU A 234 -28.94 -7.43 -6.52
N LYS A 235 -29.96 -6.66 -6.90
CA LYS A 235 -31.12 -7.14 -7.65
C LYS A 235 -30.88 -7.28 -9.16
N LYS A 236 -29.68 -7.01 -9.67
CA LYS A 236 -29.44 -6.84 -11.13
C LYS A 236 -28.38 -7.74 -11.74
N ILE A 237 -28.14 -8.93 -11.23
CA ILE A 237 -27.38 -9.91 -12.00
C ILE A 237 -28.24 -10.39 -13.15
N SER A 238 -27.70 -10.37 -14.38
CA SER A 238 -28.40 -10.98 -15.52
C SER A 238 -28.55 -12.47 -15.27
N GLN A 239 -29.66 -13.05 -15.78
CA GLN A 239 -29.94 -14.48 -15.67
C GLN A 239 -28.78 -15.33 -16.23
N GLU A 240 -28.06 -14.82 -17.24
CA GLU A 240 -26.88 -15.43 -17.82
C GLU A 240 -25.71 -15.50 -16.81
N LYS A 241 -25.48 -14.47 -16.00
CA LYS A 241 -24.39 -14.44 -15.00
C LYS A 241 -24.73 -15.18 -13.71
N GLN A 242 -25.98 -15.55 -13.48
CA GLN A 242 -26.36 -16.34 -12.30
C GLN A 242 -25.63 -17.70 -12.30
N LYS A 243 -25.35 -18.30 -13.47
CA LYS A 243 -24.55 -19.53 -13.60
C LYS A 243 -23.11 -19.38 -13.07
N TYR A 244 -22.60 -18.14 -12.94
CA TYR A 244 -21.26 -17.86 -12.44
C TYR A 244 -21.15 -17.95 -10.92
N LEU A 245 -22.24 -17.80 -10.19
CA LEU A 245 -22.25 -17.89 -8.73
C LEU A 245 -21.84 -19.28 -8.25
N ALA A 246 -21.17 -19.33 -7.12
CA ALA A 246 -20.94 -20.59 -6.42
C ALA A 246 -22.26 -21.31 -6.15
N MET A 247 -22.29 -22.61 -6.35
CA MET A 247 -23.43 -23.46 -5.96
C MET A 247 -23.21 -23.90 -4.50
N LEU A 248 -24.13 -23.56 -3.62
CA LEU A 248 -24.13 -23.94 -2.22
C LEU A 248 -25.50 -24.57 -1.88
N ASN A 249 -25.48 -25.75 -1.27
CA ASN A 249 -26.70 -26.50 -0.98
C ASN A 249 -27.64 -26.64 -2.21
N GLY A 250 -27.05 -26.86 -3.37
CA GLY A 250 -27.80 -27.03 -4.64
C GLY A 250 -28.31 -25.74 -5.28
N LYS A 251 -28.06 -24.57 -4.70
CA LYS A 251 -28.53 -23.27 -5.20
C LYS A 251 -27.37 -22.35 -5.62
N ARG A 252 -27.62 -21.48 -6.61
CA ARG A 252 -26.72 -20.42 -7.04
C ARG A 252 -27.33 -19.07 -6.67
N GLU A 253 -26.94 -18.57 -5.51
CA GLU A 253 -27.43 -17.32 -4.95
C GLU A 253 -26.30 -16.60 -4.20
N PHE A 254 -26.51 -15.33 -3.83
CA PHE A 254 -25.53 -14.62 -3.01
C PHE A 254 -25.43 -15.23 -1.62
N PHE A 255 -24.20 -15.57 -1.23
CA PHE A 255 -23.94 -16.10 0.11
C PHE A 255 -24.35 -15.09 1.18
N ARG A 256 -25.35 -15.46 2.00
CA ARG A 256 -25.93 -14.58 3.02
C ARG A 256 -26.39 -13.22 2.49
N ASN A 257 -26.83 -13.16 1.25
CA ASN A 257 -27.21 -11.92 0.53
C ASN A 257 -26.11 -10.86 0.44
N VAL A 258 -24.84 -11.23 0.59
CA VAL A 258 -23.70 -10.31 0.51
C VAL A 258 -22.81 -10.66 -0.70
N PRO A 259 -22.74 -9.82 -1.75
CA PRO A 259 -21.92 -10.09 -2.92
C PRO A 259 -20.43 -10.27 -2.61
N LEU A 260 -19.87 -9.45 -1.74
CA LEU A 260 -18.46 -9.56 -1.37
C LEU A 260 -18.09 -10.88 -0.70
N ASN A 261 -19.08 -11.52 -0.04
CA ASN A 261 -18.90 -12.83 0.58
C ASN A 261 -19.20 -13.99 -0.38
N THR A 262 -19.51 -13.70 -1.64
CA THR A 262 -19.95 -14.71 -2.61
C THR A 262 -18.82 -15.08 -3.55
N ASN A 263 -18.33 -16.32 -3.40
CA ASN A 263 -17.42 -16.92 -4.36
C ASN A 263 -18.15 -17.29 -5.66
N LEU A 264 -17.38 -17.56 -6.69
CA LEU A 264 -17.88 -17.93 -8.00
C LEU A 264 -17.55 -19.40 -8.31
N CYS A 265 -18.10 -19.90 -9.41
CA CYS A 265 -17.84 -21.26 -9.90
C CYS A 265 -16.50 -21.30 -10.65
N TYR A 266 -15.39 -21.44 -9.93
CA TYR A 266 -14.04 -21.36 -10.48
C TYR A 266 -13.66 -22.53 -11.41
N SER A 267 -14.39 -23.63 -11.41
CA SER A 267 -14.23 -24.67 -12.43
C SER A 267 -14.69 -24.21 -13.82
N ASN A 268 -15.52 -23.14 -13.88
CA ASN A 268 -15.91 -22.53 -15.15
C ASN A 268 -14.80 -21.59 -15.68
N PRO A 269 -14.20 -21.87 -16.86
CA PRO A 269 -13.14 -21.03 -17.41
C PRO A 269 -13.62 -19.62 -17.79
N GLU A 270 -14.89 -19.45 -18.15
CA GLU A 270 -15.47 -18.10 -18.42
C GLU A 270 -15.42 -17.22 -17.16
N VAL A 271 -15.66 -17.80 -16.00
CA VAL A 271 -15.61 -17.11 -14.71
C VAL A 271 -14.20 -16.68 -14.37
N ARG A 272 -13.21 -17.58 -14.53
CA ARG A 272 -11.80 -17.25 -14.31
C ARG A 272 -11.33 -16.16 -15.25
N SER A 273 -11.70 -16.27 -16.55
CA SER A 273 -11.37 -15.24 -17.53
C SER A 273 -12.00 -13.89 -17.16
N ALA A 274 -13.27 -13.86 -16.78
CA ALA A 274 -13.97 -12.62 -16.42
C ALA A 274 -13.30 -11.90 -15.21
N ILE A 275 -12.81 -12.66 -14.21
CA ILE A 275 -12.09 -12.09 -13.07
C ILE A 275 -10.73 -11.54 -13.52
N THR A 276 -9.94 -12.34 -14.23
CA THR A 276 -8.59 -11.97 -14.65
C THR A 276 -8.61 -10.83 -15.64
N ASP A 277 -9.57 -10.78 -16.57
CA ASP A 277 -9.76 -9.66 -17.51
C ASP A 277 -10.11 -8.36 -16.77
N ALA A 278 -10.99 -8.43 -15.76
CA ALA A 278 -11.32 -7.26 -14.95
C ALA A 278 -10.09 -6.69 -14.19
N ILE A 279 -9.19 -7.56 -13.73
CA ILE A 279 -7.94 -7.14 -13.05
C ILE A 279 -6.98 -6.50 -14.06
N VAL A 280 -6.83 -7.10 -15.25
CA VAL A 280 -5.95 -6.59 -16.32
C VAL A 280 -6.44 -5.23 -16.81
N ASP A 281 -7.74 -5.10 -17.08
CA ASP A 281 -8.34 -3.84 -17.53
C ASP A 281 -8.22 -2.73 -16.48
N TYR A 282 -8.25 -3.10 -15.20
CA TYR A 282 -8.01 -2.16 -14.11
C TYR A 282 -6.55 -1.73 -14.08
N ALA A 283 -5.60 -2.67 -14.14
CA ALA A 283 -4.17 -2.38 -14.11
C ALA A 283 -3.75 -1.49 -15.30
N GLU A 284 -4.32 -1.71 -16.49
CA GLU A 284 -4.05 -0.92 -17.67
C GLU A 284 -4.53 0.54 -17.54
N LYS A 285 -5.67 0.75 -16.86
CA LYS A 285 -6.25 2.09 -16.63
C LYS A 285 -5.63 2.83 -15.45
N HIS A 286 -4.91 2.13 -14.60
CA HIS A 286 -4.35 2.66 -13.36
C HIS A 286 -2.84 2.38 -13.23
N PRO A 287 -2.02 2.94 -14.14
CA PRO A 287 -0.56 2.72 -14.12
C PRO A 287 0.13 3.31 -12.88
N GLU A 288 -0.56 4.18 -12.13
CA GLU A 288 -0.10 4.72 -10.85
C GLU A 288 -0.12 3.68 -9.71
N VAL A 289 -0.78 2.52 -9.91
CA VAL A 289 -0.89 1.46 -8.91
C VAL A 289 0.26 0.47 -9.07
N ASP A 290 1.15 0.43 -8.10
CA ASP A 290 2.34 -0.44 -8.11
C ASP A 290 1.99 -1.92 -7.90
N ALA A 291 0.96 -2.20 -7.09
CA ALA A 291 0.50 -3.55 -6.84
C ALA A 291 -1.02 -3.62 -6.62
N LEU A 292 -1.62 -4.67 -7.18
CA LEU A 292 -3.05 -4.96 -7.02
C LEU A 292 -3.23 -6.16 -6.09
N HIS A 293 -4.04 -5.97 -5.05
CA HIS A 293 -4.48 -7.06 -4.22
C HIS A 293 -5.61 -7.81 -4.93
N PHE A 294 -5.34 -9.06 -5.26
CA PHE A 294 -6.34 -9.99 -5.79
C PHE A 294 -6.80 -10.92 -4.68
N TRP A 295 -7.91 -10.61 -4.03
CA TRP A 295 -8.54 -11.44 -3.02
C TRP A 295 -9.81 -12.07 -3.58
N LEU A 296 -10.08 -13.31 -3.18
CA LEU A 296 -11.34 -13.97 -3.46
C LEU A 296 -12.45 -13.36 -2.58
N ALA A 297 -13.65 -13.94 -2.61
CA ALA A 297 -14.73 -13.49 -1.75
C ALA A 297 -14.35 -13.62 -0.26
N ASP A 298 -14.87 -12.71 0.57
CA ASP A 298 -14.65 -12.75 2.01
C ASP A 298 -15.41 -13.91 2.68
N GLY A 299 -14.91 -14.39 3.80
CA GLY A 299 -15.52 -15.43 4.60
C GLY A 299 -14.95 -16.83 4.37
N SER A 300 -15.69 -17.83 4.81
CA SER A 300 -15.33 -19.23 4.76
C SER A 300 -16.53 -20.11 4.46
N ASN A 301 -16.31 -21.33 4.01
CA ASN A 301 -17.35 -22.28 3.66
C ASN A 301 -18.35 -21.72 2.62
N ASN A 302 -17.88 -20.89 1.73
CA ASN A 302 -18.65 -20.23 0.67
C ASN A 302 -18.13 -20.60 -0.74
N ASN A 303 -17.36 -21.67 -0.84
CA ASN A 303 -16.82 -22.17 -2.10
C ASN A 303 -17.84 -23.04 -2.84
N CYS A 304 -17.77 -23.07 -4.17
CA CYS A 304 -18.71 -23.79 -5.02
C CYS A 304 -18.68 -25.32 -4.80
N GLU A 305 -19.83 -25.91 -4.54
CA GLU A 305 -20.05 -27.34 -4.30
C GLU A 305 -20.51 -28.10 -5.57
N CYS A 306 -20.44 -27.51 -6.76
CA CYS A 306 -20.82 -28.21 -7.97
C CYS A 306 -19.86 -29.38 -8.28
N GLU A 307 -20.34 -30.35 -9.05
CA GLU A 307 -19.65 -31.59 -9.37
C GLU A 307 -18.19 -31.39 -9.84
N ASN A 308 -17.90 -30.30 -10.55
CA ASN A 308 -16.55 -30.00 -11.04
C ASN A 308 -15.69 -29.29 -9.99
N CYS A 309 -16.27 -28.40 -9.17
CA CYS A 309 -15.51 -27.67 -8.16
C CYS A 309 -15.09 -28.56 -6.98
N ILE A 310 -15.91 -29.50 -6.54
CA ILE A 310 -15.59 -30.38 -5.40
C ILE A 310 -14.40 -31.32 -5.66
N LYS A 311 -14.02 -31.52 -6.93
CA LYS A 311 -12.90 -32.40 -7.34
C LYS A 311 -11.53 -31.70 -7.27
N THR A 312 -11.50 -30.40 -6.98
CA THR A 312 -10.28 -29.56 -7.02
C THR A 312 -10.28 -28.60 -5.84
N ARG A 313 -9.17 -28.42 -5.19
CA ARG A 313 -9.07 -27.43 -4.09
C ARG A 313 -9.29 -26.02 -4.59
N VAL A 314 -9.87 -25.17 -3.78
CA VAL A 314 -10.04 -23.75 -4.11
C VAL A 314 -8.69 -23.06 -4.34
N SER A 315 -7.65 -23.48 -3.63
CA SER A 315 -6.28 -22.99 -3.81
C SER A 315 -5.68 -23.35 -5.18
N ASP A 316 -6.02 -24.52 -5.76
CA ASP A 316 -5.64 -24.85 -7.13
C ASP A 316 -6.30 -23.91 -8.13
N PHE A 317 -7.62 -23.65 -8.01
CA PHE A 317 -8.29 -22.67 -8.86
C PHE A 317 -7.71 -21.28 -8.72
N TYR A 318 -7.32 -20.90 -7.52
CA TYR A 318 -6.69 -19.60 -7.28
C TYR A 318 -5.36 -19.49 -8.01
N VAL A 319 -4.51 -20.53 -7.92
CA VAL A 319 -3.24 -20.57 -8.67
C VAL A 319 -3.46 -20.58 -10.17
N MET A 320 -4.46 -21.32 -10.70
CA MET A 320 -4.84 -21.23 -12.12
C MET A 320 -5.13 -19.79 -12.54
N MET A 321 -5.95 -19.05 -11.76
CA MET A 321 -6.26 -17.65 -12.04
C MET A 321 -5.03 -16.75 -11.93
N LEU A 322 -4.13 -16.99 -10.99
CA LEU A 322 -2.88 -16.23 -10.87
C LEU A 322 -2.00 -16.43 -12.12
N ASN A 323 -1.83 -17.66 -12.58
CA ASN A 323 -1.05 -17.96 -13.80
C ASN A 323 -1.72 -17.39 -15.06
N GLU A 324 -3.06 -17.49 -15.20
CA GLU A 324 -3.82 -16.85 -16.28
C GLU A 324 -3.63 -15.33 -16.26
N LEU A 325 -3.68 -14.71 -15.07
CA LEU A 325 -3.50 -13.28 -14.89
C LEU A 325 -2.09 -12.81 -15.28
N ASP A 326 -1.05 -13.52 -14.82
CA ASP A 326 0.33 -13.18 -15.19
C ASP A 326 0.55 -13.24 -16.70
N LYS A 327 0.05 -14.27 -17.37
CA LYS A 327 0.10 -14.38 -18.85
C LYS A 327 -0.54 -13.18 -19.52
N LYS A 328 -1.74 -12.77 -19.08
CA LYS A 328 -2.46 -11.62 -19.64
C LYS A 328 -1.74 -10.29 -19.39
N LEU A 329 -1.24 -10.05 -18.19
CA LEU A 329 -0.48 -8.84 -17.84
C LEU A 329 0.83 -8.76 -18.64
N THR A 330 1.52 -9.90 -18.79
CA THR A 330 2.77 -9.98 -19.57
C THR A 330 2.53 -9.69 -21.06
N LEU A 331 1.48 -10.23 -21.66
CA LEU A 331 1.11 -9.96 -23.04
C LEU A 331 0.81 -8.47 -23.31
N ARG A 332 0.32 -7.75 -22.32
CA ARG A 332 0.04 -6.30 -22.41
C ARG A 332 1.20 -5.43 -21.91
N ASN A 333 2.34 -6.01 -21.55
CA ASN A 333 3.51 -5.31 -20.95
C ASN A 333 3.17 -4.50 -19.69
N ILE A 334 2.25 -4.99 -18.86
CA ILE A 334 1.85 -4.36 -17.62
C ILE A 334 2.73 -4.88 -16.47
N PRO A 335 3.53 -4.00 -15.82
CA PRO A 335 4.50 -4.43 -14.79
C PRO A 335 3.90 -4.61 -13.40
N THR A 336 2.64 -4.25 -13.19
CA THR A 336 1.95 -4.27 -11.89
C THR A 336 2.14 -5.61 -11.17
N LYS A 337 2.57 -5.57 -9.92
CA LYS A 337 2.67 -6.75 -9.05
C LYS A 337 1.28 -7.17 -8.57
N ILE A 338 1.12 -8.45 -8.28
CA ILE A 338 -0.13 -8.99 -7.73
C ILE A 338 0.11 -9.50 -6.32
N ILE A 339 -0.66 -9.01 -5.37
CA ILE A 339 -0.65 -9.46 -3.99
C ILE A 339 -1.85 -10.39 -3.82
N PHE A 340 -1.59 -11.67 -3.55
CA PHE A 340 -2.63 -12.65 -3.33
C PHE A 340 -2.72 -13.08 -1.86
N LEU A 341 -3.93 -13.35 -1.40
CA LEU A 341 -4.24 -13.57 0.00
C LEU A 341 -4.35 -15.06 0.31
N ILE A 342 -3.61 -15.52 1.32
CA ILE A 342 -3.83 -16.81 1.96
C ILE A 342 -4.62 -16.58 3.26
N TYR A 343 -5.86 -17.06 3.28
CA TYR A 343 -6.86 -16.71 4.28
C TYR A 343 -7.90 -17.85 4.39
N VAL A 344 -8.27 -18.23 5.58
CA VAL A 344 -9.28 -19.25 5.92
C VAL A 344 -9.16 -20.52 5.06
N ASP A 345 -10.08 -20.74 4.08
CA ASP A 345 -10.10 -21.95 3.25
C ASP A 345 -8.88 -22.08 2.33
N LEU A 346 -8.20 -20.96 2.03
CA LEU A 346 -6.95 -20.94 1.26
C LEU A 346 -5.72 -21.34 2.07
N LEU A 347 -5.85 -21.61 3.38
CA LEU A 347 -4.77 -22.18 4.20
C LEU A 347 -4.40 -23.62 3.75
N TRP A 348 -5.30 -24.31 3.07
CA TRP A 348 -5.01 -25.58 2.42
C TRP A 348 -4.23 -25.32 1.13
N PRO A 349 -2.95 -25.77 1.04
CA PRO A 349 -2.13 -25.47 -0.13
C PRO A 349 -2.68 -26.16 -1.38
N PRO A 350 -2.36 -25.66 -2.59
CA PRO A 350 -2.71 -26.31 -3.84
C PRO A 350 -2.04 -27.70 -3.93
N GLU A 351 -2.72 -28.64 -4.55
CA GLU A 351 -2.22 -30.02 -4.74
C GLU A 351 -1.62 -30.24 -6.14
N ARG A 352 -2.19 -29.58 -7.12
CA ARG A 352 -1.91 -29.83 -8.55
C ARG A 352 -1.22 -28.65 -9.21
N GLU A 353 -1.62 -27.46 -8.84
CA GLU A 353 -1.17 -26.22 -9.48
C GLU A 353 0.03 -25.60 -8.76
N LYS A 354 0.89 -24.94 -9.53
CA LYS A 354 2.04 -24.18 -9.00
C LYS A 354 2.11 -22.83 -9.68
N ILE A 355 2.58 -21.82 -8.95
CA ILE A 355 2.84 -20.48 -9.51
C ILE A 355 4.02 -20.61 -10.50
N GLU A 356 3.78 -20.24 -11.77
CA GLU A 356 4.77 -20.33 -12.85
C GLU A 356 5.80 -19.20 -12.77
N ASN A 357 5.36 -17.96 -12.52
CA ASN A 357 6.22 -16.78 -12.42
C ASN A 357 6.16 -16.18 -11.00
N GLN A 358 7.05 -16.63 -10.12
CA GLN A 358 7.07 -16.17 -8.72
C GLN A 358 7.37 -14.66 -8.59
N ASP A 359 8.10 -14.08 -9.52
CA ASP A 359 8.49 -12.67 -9.45
C ASP A 359 7.30 -11.71 -9.64
N ARG A 360 6.20 -12.18 -10.26
CA ARG A 360 4.97 -11.40 -10.41
C ARG A 360 4.25 -11.19 -9.09
N PHE A 361 4.37 -12.11 -8.15
CA PHE A 361 3.47 -12.25 -7.03
C PHE A 361 4.11 -11.90 -5.68
N ILE A 362 3.27 -11.41 -4.79
CA ILE A 362 3.59 -11.17 -3.38
C ILE A 362 2.54 -11.93 -2.55
N ILE A 363 3.00 -12.75 -1.61
CA ILE A 363 2.11 -13.48 -0.71
C ILE A 363 1.70 -12.57 0.44
N MET A 364 0.40 -12.47 0.68
CA MET A 364 -0.18 -11.92 1.90
C MET A 364 -0.79 -13.07 2.72
N PHE A 365 -0.27 -13.30 3.91
CA PHE A 365 -0.78 -14.31 4.82
C PHE A 365 -1.58 -13.64 5.94
N ALA A 366 -2.87 -14.01 6.07
CA ALA A 366 -3.77 -13.46 7.07
C ALA A 366 -4.24 -14.55 8.06
N PRO A 367 -3.56 -14.72 9.20
CA PRO A 367 -3.85 -15.77 10.18
C PRO A 367 -5.01 -15.36 11.12
N ILE A 368 -6.19 -15.08 10.58
CA ILE A 368 -7.34 -14.52 11.32
C ILE A 368 -7.84 -15.43 12.43
N THR A 369 -7.68 -16.75 12.28
CA THR A 369 -8.16 -17.75 13.27
C THR A 369 -7.09 -18.14 14.29
N ARG A 370 -5.94 -17.47 14.29
CA ARG A 370 -4.87 -17.75 15.24
C ARG A 370 -5.29 -17.41 16.66
N SER A 371 -5.09 -18.37 17.58
CA SER A 371 -5.18 -18.18 19.03
C SER A 371 -3.78 -17.94 19.59
N TYR A 372 -3.69 -17.06 20.59
CA TYR A 372 -2.45 -16.74 21.30
C TYR A 372 -2.51 -17.28 22.73
#